data_ce7692ee9ac7d390d74db8f83216765c
#
_entry.id   ce7692ee9ac7d390d74db8f83216765c
#
_cell.length_a   1.000
_cell.length_b   1.000
_cell.length_c   1.000
_cell.angle_alpha   90.00
_cell.angle_beta   90.00
_cell.angle_gamma   90.00
#
_symmetry.space_group_name_H-M   'P 1'
#
loop_
_entity.id
_entity.type
_entity.pdbx_description
1 polymer ?
#
loop_
_entity_poly.entity_id
_entity_poly.type
_entity_poly.pdbx_seq_one_letter_code
_entity_poly.pdbx_strand_id
1 'polypeptide(L)'
;FTLDWTRKWQQHKRDIKINRIDLWEPMFMNFMLETYLKGTPKTAQNNYHNFSTYSYSDENNENVKFYKNYAVRAYIEPKIKYRLKKYYRTLYENNSTDIVGFLAELELAGNENTELIVLQPEYNQSENRNTQRTWNEINKEELMNWINRQTEK
;
A
#
# COMPACT_ATOMS: atom_id res chain seq x y z
N PHE A 1 -3.73 -0.33 -3.69
CA PHE A 1 -3.53 1.06 -3.32
C PHE A 1 -2.08 1.30 -2.92
N THR A 2 -1.48 2.39 -3.33
CA THR A 2 -0.08 2.75 -3.04
C THR A 2 -0.08 3.94 -2.10
N LEU A 3 0.60 3.83 -0.97
CA LEU A 3 0.76 4.92 0.00
C LEU A 3 2.10 5.63 -0.19
N ASP A 4 3.17 4.87 -0.47
CA ASP A 4 4.53 5.38 -0.67
C ASP A 4 4.93 5.30 -2.16
N TRP A 5 4.91 6.43 -2.84
CA TRP A 5 5.26 6.52 -4.26
C TRP A 5 6.76 6.46 -4.52
N THR A 6 7.60 6.82 -3.55
CA THR A 6 9.04 6.59 -3.62
C THR A 6 9.37 5.10 -3.72
N ARG A 7 8.80 4.29 -2.83
CA ARG A 7 8.97 2.84 -2.84
C ARG A 7 8.35 2.21 -4.09
N LYS A 8 7.21 2.72 -4.54
CA LYS A 8 6.56 2.23 -5.77
C LYS A 8 7.43 2.46 -6.99
N TRP A 9 8.04 3.62 -7.12
CA TRP A 9 8.99 3.91 -8.19
C TRP A 9 10.21 2.96 -8.14
N GLN A 10 10.80 2.76 -6.96
CA GLN A 10 11.92 1.84 -6.76
C GLN A 10 11.55 0.40 -7.13
N GLN A 11 10.36 -0.04 -6.73
CA GLN A 11 9.83 -1.35 -7.10
C GLN A 11 9.75 -1.52 -8.63
N HIS A 12 9.21 -0.53 -9.34
CA HIS A 12 9.14 -0.58 -10.81
C HIS A 12 10.54 -0.62 -11.45
N LYS A 13 11.51 0.15 -10.94
CA LYS A 13 12.91 0.05 -11.42
C LYS A 13 13.51 -1.33 -11.23
N ARG A 14 13.20 -1.97 -10.10
CA ARG A 14 13.63 -3.34 -9.85
C ARG A 14 12.94 -4.34 -10.79
N ASP A 15 11.64 -4.22 -10.99
CA ASP A 15 10.87 -5.06 -11.91
C ASP A 15 11.45 -4.99 -13.33
N ILE A 16 11.76 -3.79 -13.81
CA ILE A 16 12.42 -3.57 -15.11
C ILE A 16 13.80 -4.26 -15.15
N LYS A 17 14.59 -4.13 -14.08
CA LYS A 17 15.93 -4.75 -14.00
C LYS A 17 15.86 -6.28 -14.00
N ILE A 18 14.89 -6.87 -13.31
CA ILE A 18 14.71 -8.32 -13.24
C ILE A 18 14.26 -8.88 -14.59
N ASN A 19 13.49 -8.14 -15.36
CA ASN A 19 13.00 -8.52 -16.70
C ASN A 19 12.27 -9.88 -16.73
N ARG A 20 11.45 -10.17 -15.73
CA ARG A 20 10.74 -11.44 -15.59
C ARG A 20 9.21 -11.30 -15.53
N ILE A 21 8.72 -10.07 -15.73
CA ILE A 21 7.30 -9.73 -15.77
C ILE A 21 7.05 -8.83 -16.97
N ASP A 22 5.79 -8.58 -17.28
CA ASP A 22 5.44 -7.57 -18.28
C ASP A 22 5.99 -6.20 -17.86
N LEU A 23 6.81 -5.62 -18.72
CA LEU A 23 7.52 -4.37 -18.44
C LEU A 23 6.73 -3.13 -18.81
N TRP A 24 5.65 -3.27 -19.56
CA TRP A 24 4.85 -2.11 -20.00
C TRP A 24 4.36 -1.28 -18.83
N GLU A 25 3.69 -1.91 -17.87
CA GLU A 25 3.14 -1.21 -16.70
C GLU A 25 4.23 -0.48 -15.88
N PRO A 26 5.32 -1.14 -15.41
CA PRO A 26 6.33 -0.47 -14.61
C PRO A 26 7.08 0.63 -15.37
N MET A 27 7.33 0.46 -16.67
CA MET A 27 7.98 1.49 -17.49
C MET A 27 7.08 2.72 -17.66
N PHE A 28 5.83 2.50 -18.05
CA PHE A 28 4.85 3.56 -18.24
C PHE A 28 4.58 4.32 -16.95
N MET A 29 4.35 3.61 -15.85
CA MET A 29 4.09 4.23 -14.54
C MET A 29 5.27 5.07 -14.05
N ASN A 30 6.50 4.60 -14.22
CA ASN A 30 7.67 5.41 -13.85
C ASN A 30 7.81 6.65 -14.72
N PHE A 31 7.59 6.53 -16.03
CA PHE A 31 7.57 7.68 -16.92
C PHE A 31 6.52 8.72 -16.47
N MET A 32 5.31 8.28 -16.16
CA MET A 32 4.24 9.17 -15.68
C MET A 32 4.59 9.83 -14.35
N LEU A 33 5.14 9.07 -13.40
CA LEU A 33 5.57 9.61 -12.10
C LEU A 33 6.69 10.64 -12.27
N GLU A 34 7.72 10.33 -13.04
CA GLU A 34 8.85 11.24 -13.28
C GLU A 34 8.41 12.53 -14.00
N THR A 35 7.45 12.41 -14.91
CA THR A 35 6.87 13.57 -15.61
C THR A 35 6.02 14.43 -14.67
N TYR A 36 5.11 13.81 -13.94
CA TYR A 36 4.19 14.52 -13.04
C TYR A 36 4.90 15.13 -11.84
N LEU A 37 5.82 14.39 -11.23
CA LEU A 37 6.58 14.80 -10.04
C LEU A 37 7.87 15.55 -10.40
N LYS A 38 8.12 15.82 -11.69
CA LYS A 38 9.26 16.61 -12.21
C LYS A 38 10.62 16.03 -11.87
N GLY A 39 10.73 14.71 -11.90
CA GLY A 39 12.00 14.00 -11.69
C GLY A 39 11.84 12.69 -10.97
N THR A 40 12.95 12.08 -10.62
CA THR A 40 13.04 10.84 -9.85
C THR A 40 12.92 11.12 -8.34
N PRO A 41 12.68 10.11 -7.48
CA PRO A 41 12.72 10.30 -6.02
C PRO A 41 14.03 10.91 -5.50
N LYS A 42 15.14 10.72 -6.22
CA LYS A 42 16.43 11.31 -5.84
C LYS A 42 16.52 12.81 -6.18
N THR A 43 15.94 13.24 -7.30
CA THR A 43 16.06 14.61 -7.81
C THR A 43 14.86 15.49 -7.42
N ALA A 44 13.73 14.91 -7.06
CA ALA A 44 12.48 15.57 -6.71
C ALA A 44 11.85 14.98 -5.42
N GLN A 45 12.67 14.67 -4.42
CA GLN A 45 12.26 13.96 -3.20
C GLN A 45 11.02 14.55 -2.55
N ASN A 46 11.00 15.85 -2.33
CA ASN A 46 9.86 16.53 -1.69
C ASN A 46 8.55 16.36 -2.49
N ASN A 47 8.61 16.30 -3.82
CA ASN A 47 7.41 16.08 -4.62
C ASN A 47 6.85 14.67 -4.41
N TYR A 48 7.73 13.67 -4.26
CA TYR A 48 7.31 12.30 -3.94
C TYR A 48 6.75 12.19 -2.52
N HIS A 49 7.38 12.84 -1.53
CA HIS A 49 6.87 12.88 -0.16
C HIS A 49 5.49 13.53 -0.11
N ASN A 50 5.33 14.72 -0.69
CA ASN A 50 4.06 15.44 -0.74
C ASN A 50 2.94 14.68 -1.49
N PHE A 51 3.30 13.86 -2.46
CA PHE A 51 2.35 13.05 -3.22
C PHE A 51 1.99 11.73 -2.52
N SER A 52 2.79 11.29 -1.57
CA SER A 52 2.60 10.06 -0.80
C SER A 52 1.75 10.34 0.45
N THR A 53 0.76 9.50 0.71
CA THR A 53 0.01 9.56 1.98
C THR A 53 0.90 9.21 3.17
N TYR A 54 1.82 8.28 2.97
CA TYR A 54 2.89 7.86 3.87
C TYR A 54 4.14 7.62 3.05
N SER A 55 5.29 7.99 3.54
CA SER A 55 6.57 7.66 2.91
C SER A 55 7.59 7.21 3.95
N TYR A 56 8.07 5.99 3.79
CA TYR A 56 9.12 5.44 4.67
C TYR A 56 10.40 6.28 4.69
N SER A 57 10.67 7.01 3.61
CA SER A 57 11.84 7.88 3.46
C SER A 57 11.62 9.33 3.96
N ASP A 58 10.42 9.66 4.42
CA ASP A 58 10.09 10.96 4.99
C ASP A 58 10.11 10.87 6.52
N GLU A 59 11.15 11.43 7.14
CA GLU A 59 11.31 11.39 8.61
C GLU A 59 10.18 12.13 9.36
N ASN A 60 9.54 13.10 8.72
CA ASN A 60 8.49 13.90 9.33
C ASN A 60 7.09 13.34 9.10
N ASN A 61 6.88 12.59 8.03
CA ASN A 61 5.59 12.03 7.63
C ASN A 61 4.40 13.02 7.79
N GLU A 62 4.60 14.26 7.33
CA GLU A 62 3.62 15.35 7.53
C GLU A 62 2.22 14.99 7.05
N ASN A 63 2.12 14.22 5.95
CA ASN A 63 0.84 13.83 5.39
C ASN A 63 0.06 12.85 6.28
N VAL A 64 0.73 12.06 7.11
CA VAL A 64 0.09 11.14 8.07
C VAL A 64 -0.71 11.93 9.10
N LYS A 65 -0.23 13.09 9.51
CA LYS A 65 -0.87 13.94 10.52
C LYS A 65 -2.27 14.41 10.14
N PHE A 66 -2.57 14.51 8.84
CA PHE A 66 -3.93 14.83 8.36
C PHE A 66 -4.97 13.78 8.75
N TYR A 67 -4.56 12.56 9.02
CA TYR A 67 -5.44 11.45 9.37
C TYR A 67 -5.53 11.20 10.88
N LYS A 68 -4.82 11.98 11.70
CA LYS A 68 -4.73 11.78 13.15
C LYS A 68 -6.10 11.67 13.85
N ASN A 69 -7.07 12.46 13.41
CA ASN A 69 -8.38 12.56 14.05
C ASN A 69 -9.47 11.73 13.35
N TYR A 70 -9.08 10.88 12.41
CA TYR A 70 -10.02 10.04 11.68
C TYR A 70 -9.91 8.59 12.12
N ALA A 71 -11.04 7.89 12.18
CA ALA A 71 -11.01 6.44 12.34
C ALA A 71 -10.46 5.80 11.04
N VAL A 72 -9.40 5.01 11.16
CA VAL A 72 -8.73 4.39 10.03
C VAL A 72 -8.70 2.89 10.19
N ARG A 73 -9.34 2.18 9.27
CA ARG A 73 -9.30 0.72 9.21
C ARG A 73 -8.67 0.27 7.90
N ALA A 74 -7.66 -0.54 7.98
CA ALA A 74 -6.97 -1.08 6.83
C ALA A 74 -7.11 -2.61 6.72
N TYR A 75 -7.26 -3.08 5.49
CA TYR A 75 -7.32 -4.50 5.16
C TYR A 75 -6.11 -4.85 4.31
N ILE A 76 -5.35 -5.84 4.74
CA ILE A 76 -4.19 -6.33 3.97
C ILE A 76 -4.32 -7.83 3.70
N GLU A 77 -3.86 -8.24 2.54
CA GLU A 77 -3.71 -9.62 2.12
C GLU A 77 -2.29 -9.81 1.59
N PRO A 78 -1.35 -10.27 2.42
CA PRO A 78 0.07 -10.30 2.05
C PRO A 78 0.40 -11.20 0.86
N LYS A 79 -0.28 -12.35 0.70
CA LYS A 79 -0.05 -13.35 -0.39
C LYS A 79 1.44 -13.59 -0.69
N ILE A 80 2.28 -13.68 0.35
CA ILE A 80 3.76 -13.66 0.21
C ILE A 80 4.25 -14.71 -0.77
N LYS A 81 3.84 -15.97 -0.62
CA LYS A 81 4.29 -17.07 -1.50
C LYS A 81 3.89 -16.85 -2.96
N TYR A 82 2.68 -16.35 -3.19
CA TYR A 82 2.19 -16.06 -4.54
C TYR A 82 2.99 -14.92 -5.18
N ARG A 83 3.18 -13.82 -4.46
CA ARG A 83 3.92 -12.66 -4.97
C ARG A 83 5.39 -12.97 -5.23
N LEU A 84 6.01 -13.77 -4.36
CA LEU A 84 7.38 -14.23 -4.56
C LEU A 84 7.49 -15.09 -5.82
N LYS A 85 6.59 -16.06 -6.03
CA LYS A 85 6.64 -16.96 -7.20
C LYS A 85 6.33 -16.25 -8.50
N LYS A 86 5.29 -15.40 -8.53
CA LYS A 86 4.78 -14.78 -9.75
C LYS A 86 5.52 -13.52 -10.15
N TYR A 87 5.86 -12.67 -9.17
CA TYR A 87 6.41 -11.34 -9.42
C TYR A 87 7.84 -11.19 -8.90
N TYR A 88 8.40 -12.23 -8.27
CA TYR A 88 9.72 -12.17 -7.62
C TYR A 88 9.85 -11.05 -6.59
N ARG A 89 8.72 -10.68 -5.97
CA ARG A 89 8.62 -9.63 -4.97
C ARG A 89 8.64 -10.20 -3.56
N THR A 90 9.44 -9.59 -2.72
CA THR A 90 9.48 -9.87 -1.27
C THR A 90 8.33 -9.16 -0.55
N LEU A 91 8.19 -9.43 0.76
CA LEU A 91 7.23 -8.71 1.60
C LEU A 91 7.48 -7.20 1.58
N TYR A 92 8.74 -6.78 1.62
CA TYR A 92 9.14 -5.37 1.62
C TYR A 92 8.77 -4.61 0.33
N GLU A 93 8.51 -5.33 -0.73
CA GLU A 93 8.07 -4.76 -2.01
C GLU A 93 6.55 -4.84 -2.19
N ASN A 94 5.83 -5.17 -1.13
CA ASN A 94 4.38 -5.22 -1.11
C ASN A 94 3.82 -3.95 -0.45
N ASN A 95 2.76 -3.38 -1.01
CA ASN A 95 2.04 -2.24 -0.44
C ASN A 95 1.50 -2.51 0.98
N SER A 96 1.38 -3.77 1.41
CA SER A 96 1.01 -4.11 2.78
C SER A 96 1.98 -3.54 3.81
N THR A 97 3.26 -3.40 3.48
CA THR A 97 4.28 -2.81 4.37
C THR A 97 4.03 -1.33 4.57
N ASP A 98 3.64 -0.62 3.51
CA ASP A 98 3.34 0.82 3.58
C ASP A 98 2.09 1.07 4.44
N ILE A 99 1.09 0.18 4.34
CA ILE A 99 -0.13 0.26 5.15
C ILE A 99 0.19 0.06 6.64
N VAL A 100 1.02 -0.93 6.97
CA VAL A 100 1.45 -1.16 8.36
C VAL A 100 2.24 0.04 8.90
N GLY A 101 3.18 0.56 8.10
CA GLY A 101 3.94 1.77 8.48
C GLY A 101 3.05 2.99 8.69
N PHE A 102 2.09 3.22 7.81
CA PHE A 102 1.13 4.30 7.93
C PHE A 102 0.30 4.23 9.23
N LEU A 103 -0.21 3.04 9.57
CA LEU A 103 -0.97 2.86 10.81
C LEU A 103 -0.09 3.05 12.04
N ALA A 104 1.14 2.54 12.03
CA ALA A 104 2.09 2.73 13.13
C ALA A 104 2.39 4.22 13.35
N GLU A 105 2.61 5.00 12.30
CA GLU A 105 2.81 6.45 12.40
C GLU A 105 1.57 7.18 12.92
N LEU A 106 0.37 6.73 12.55
CA LEU A 106 -0.88 7.28 13.09
C LEU A 106 -1.00 7.04 14.61
N GLU A 107 -0.69 5.83 15.07
CA GLU A 107 -0.68 5.49 16.49
C GLU A 107 0.36 6.33 17.26
N LEU A 108 1.58 6.47 16.72
CA LEU A 108 2.62 7.34 17.29
C LEU A 108 2.18 8.81 17.34
N ALA A 109 1.40 9.27 16.36
CA ALA A 109 0.80 10.60 16.36
C ALA A 109 -0.36 10.76 17.36
N GLY A 110 -0.75 9.67 18.06
CA GLY A 110 -1.82 9.66 19.07
C GLY A 110 -3.22 9.39 18.49
N ASN A 111 -3.33 8.72 17.35
CA ASN A 111 -4.61 8.22 16.85
C ASN A 111 -4.95 6.90 17.53
N GLU A 112 -5.99 6.86 18.36
CA GLU A 112 -6.46 5.67 19.08
C GLU A 112 -7.53 4.88 18.30
N ASN A 113 -7.90 5.33 17.09
CA ASN A 113 -8.95 4.73 16.28
C ASN A 113 -8.38 4.09 14.99
N THR A 114 -7.26 3.40 15.11
CA THR A 114 -6.65 2.63 14.02
C THR A 114 -6.95 1.16 14.16
N GLU A 115 -7.14 0.47 13.04
CA GLU A 115 -7.35 -0.98 13.03
C GLU A 115 -6.75 -1.63 11.77
N LEU A 116 -6.00 -2.71 11.98
CA LEU A 116 -5.43 -3.52 10.91
C LEU A 116 -6.08 -4.91 10.86
N ILE A 117 -6.71 -5.24 9.75
CA ILE A 117 -7.28 -6.56 9.48
C ILE A 117 -6.40 -7.29 8.47
N VAL A 118 -5.82 -8.41 8.90
CA VAL A 118 -5.04 -9.28 8.03
C VAL A 118 -5.95 -10.37 7.49
N LEU A 119 -6.25 -10.31 6.21
CA LEU A 119 -7.06 -11.30 5.52
C LEU A 119 -6.20 -12.53 5.17
N GLN A 120 -6.72 -13.70 5.47
CA GLN A 120 -6.12 -14.98 5.12
C GLN A 120 -7.13 -15.78 4.27
N PRO A 121 -7.20 -15.52 2.96
CA PRO A 121 -8.11 -16.26 2.11
C PRO A 121 -7.72 -17.74 2.11
N GLU A 122 -8.70 -18.61 2.20
CA GLU A 122 -8.50 -20.05 2.01
C GLU A 122 -7.93 -20.30 0.61
N TYR A 123 -6.75 -20.91 0.57
CA TYR A 123 -6.08 -21.22 -0.66
C TYR A 123 -6.69 -22.48 -1.26
N ASN A 124 -7.77 -22.34 -2.01
CA ASN A 124 -8.30 -23.42 -2.84
C ASN A 124 -7.39 -23.63 -4.05
N GLN A 125 -6.56 -24.66 -4.00
CA GLN A 125 -5.61 -25.03 -5.08
C GLN A 125 -6.30 -25.36 -6.42
N SER A 126 -7.60 -25.66 -6.41
CA SER A 126 -8.36 -26.07 -7.60
C SER A 126 -8.82 -24.92 -8.49
N GLU A 127 -8.79 -23.71 -8.03
CA GLU A 127 -9.25 -22.57 -8.81
C GLU A 127 -8.07 -21.70 -9.27
N ASN A 128 -7.79 -21.82 -10.56
CA ASN A 128 -6.89 -20.92 -11.32
C ASN A 128 -7.44 -19.47 -11.37
N ARG A 129 -8.21 -19.07 -10.36
CA ARG A 129 -8.84 -17.77 -10.24
C ARG A 129 -7.90 -16.77 -9.56
N ASN A 130 -6.97 -16.25 -10.36
CA ASN A 130 -6.15 -15.07 -10.07
C ASN A 130 -6.96 -13.78 -9.81
N THR A 131 -8.25 -13.85 -9.56
CA THR A 131 -9.18 -12.70 -9.59
C THR A 131 -9.97 -12.49 -8.31
N GLN A 132 -9.75 -13.28 -7.28
CA GLN A 132 -10.36 -12.97 -5.98
C GLN A 132 -9.70 -11.71 -5.43
N ARG A 133 -10.40 -10.60 -5.55
CA ARG A 133 -9.95 -9.32 -5.03
C ARG A 133 -10.11 -9.35 -3.52
N THR A 134 -9.16 -8.79 -2.79
CA THR A 134 -9.18 -8.62 -1.33
C THR A 134 -10.54 -8.11 -0.82
N TRP A 135 -11.20 -7.25 -1.60
CA TRP A 135 -12.53 -6.73 -1.30
C TRP A 135 -13.61 -7.80 -1.14
N ASN A 136 -13.51 -8.93 -1.81
CA ASN A 136 -14.52 -10.00 -1.72
C ASN A 136 -14.40 -10.80 -0.39
N GLU A 137 -13.23 -10.75 0.23
CA GLU A 137 -12.95 -11.43 1.50
C GLU A 137 -13.36 -10.58 2.73
N ILE A 138 -13.71 -9.31 2.52
CA ILE A 138 -14.12 -8.41 3.60
C ILE A 138 -15.56 -8.73 3.98
N ASN A 139 -15.80 -8.96 5.27
CA ASN A 139 -17.16 -9.02 5.82
C ASN A 139 -17.77 -7.61 5.81
N LYS A 140 -18.66 -7.37 4.86
CA LYS A 140 -19.26 -6.05 4.61
C LYS A 140 -20.21 -5.63 5.72
N GLU A 141 -20.92 -6.56 6.35
CA GLU A 141 -21.81 -6.28 7.47
C GLU A 141 -21.00 -5.80 8.68
N GLU A 142 -19.92 -6.50 8.99
CA GLU A 142 -19.02 -6.13 10.08
C GLU A 142 -18.36 -4.77 9.81
N LEU A 143 -17.94 -4.50 8.57
CA LEU A 143 -17.40 -3.19 8.17
C LEU A 143 -18.42 -2.07 8.35
N MET A 144 -19.67 -2.28 7.94
CA MET A 144 -20.74 -1.29 8.13
C MET A 144 -21.04 -1.04 9.61
N ASN A 145 -21.05 -2.09 10.42
CA ASN A 145 -21.21 -1.96 11.86
C ASN A 145 -20.04 -1.20 12.51
N TRP A 146 -18.83 -1.41 12.01
CA TRP A 146 -17.67 -0.64 12.48
C TRP A 146 -17.81 0.85 12.09
N ILE A 147 -18.18 1.18 10.85
CA ILE A 147 -18.40 2.56 10.40
C ILE A 147 -19.45 3.25 11.28
N ASN A 148 -20.59 2.62 11.49
CA ASN A 148 -21.68 3.20 12.28
C ASN A 148 -21.21 3.54 13.72
N ARG A 149 -20.43 2.68 14.36
CA ARG A 149 -19.87 2.93 15.70
C ARG A 149 -18.91 4.12 15.73
N GLN A 150 -18.26 4.47 14.61
CA GLN A 150 -17.37 5.64 14.56
C GLN A 150 -18.15 6.95 14.37
N THR A 151 -19.35 6.90 13.82
CA THR A 151 -20.20 8.08 13.60
C THR A 151 -21.04 8.45 14.83
N GLU A 152 -21.16 7.55 15.80
CA GLU A 152 -21.91 7.74 17.05
C GLU A 152 -21.04 8.32 18.19
N LYS A 153 -19.73 8.47 17.97
CA LYS A 153 -18.78 9.09 18.90
C LYS A 153 -18.62 10.57 18.59
#